data_693204296fe1992772e6ff535697f8b8
#
_entry.id   693204296fe1992772e6ff535697f8b8
#
_cell.length_a   1.000
_cell.length_b   1.000
_cell.length_c   1.000
_cell.angle_alpha   90.00
_cell.angle_beta   90.00
_cell.angle_gamma   90.00
#
_symmetry.space_group_name_H-M   'P 1'
#
loop_
_entity.id
_entity.type
_entity.pdbx_description
1 polymer ?
#
loop_
_entity_poly.entity_id
_entity_poly.type
_entity_poly.pdbx_seq_one_letter_code
_entity_poly.pdbx_strand_id
1 'polypeptide(L)'
;MGGPDPLAEPDPPPEEAVAAARELLVLVASALEAASASASRVPETGSASGPGVLSEEDRRRLSALEDVLSRYADGDRAALGQADATALGRLPGLLGGEAGHVLARLDGADHGLSPRELRRLGEVALREAEASRRGRGGPGGAHRGGTASDGEPTGLSLPPDEDGDQPLDAVATVREAALRRARPGERGVALRAEDVRVAGAEPSEAAAVSLLVDLSHSMVTRSLHEAATRTALALHTLVSTRRPQDRLHLVGFGERARELTPASLVAHDWRRVPGTNLHHALRLARAHLRRHGGLRPQVLVVTDGEPTAHLGEDGDARFSWPPTPRTVELTFAELDAVLHEGAEVTFFLLADDPRLRAFQELVERRRGTRVVHAGAEELGPLVVDRYLR
;
A
#
# COMPACT_ATOMS: atom_id res chain seq x y z
N MET A 1 -7.36 -14.77 -39.50
CA MET A 1 -7.98 -14.59 -38.16
C MET A 1 -8.22 -15.98 -37.61
N GLY A 2 -7.23 -16.56 -36.95
CA GLY A 2 -7.33 -17.84 -36.26
C GLY A 2 -7.80 -17.57 -34.83
N GLY A 3 -8.97 -18.12 -34.44
CA GLY A 3 -9.39 -18.15 -33.06
C GLY A 3 -8.48 -19.08 -32.24
N PRO A 4 -8.46 -18.94 -30.92
CA PRO A 4 -7.66 -19.82 -30.07
C PRO A 4 -8.11 -21.27 -30.24
N ASP A 5 -7.14 -22.16 -30.36
CA ASP A 5 -7.37 -23.60 -30.48
C ASP A 5 -8.02 -24.12 -29.18
N PRO A 6 -9.25 -24.68 -29.20
CA PRO A 6 -9.93 -25.15 -28.00
C PRO A 6 -9.30 -26.40 -27.39
N LEU A 7 -8.22 -26.92 -27.95
CA LEU A 7 -7.47 -28.09 -27.46
C LEU A 7 -6.05 -27.76 -27.01
N ALA A 8 -5.68 -26.48 -26.95
CA ALA A 8 -4.40 -26.10 -26.37
C ALA A 8 -4.44 -26.35 -24.86
N GLU A 9 -3.55 -27.18 -24.35
CA GLU A 9 -3.34 -27.33 -22.90
C GLU A 9 -3.02 -25.94 -22.31
N PRO A 10 -3.61 -25.58 -21.18
CA PRO A 10 -3.31 -24.32 -20.53
C PRO A 10 -1.82 -24.23 -20.21
N ASP A 11 -1.21 -23.07 -20.46
CA ASP A 11 0.19 -22.82 -20.10
C ASP A 11 0.43 -23.13 -18.64
N PRO A 12 1.55 -23.78 -18.29
CA PRO A 12 1.89 -24.07 -16.89
C PRO A 12 2.03 -22.77 -16.09
N PRO A 13 1.79 -22.83 -14.76
CA PRO A 13 1.95 -21.66 -13.91
C PRO A 13 3.41 -21.16 -13.91
N PRO A 14 3.65 -19.84 -13.74
CA PRO A 14 4.99 -19.27 -13.66
C PRO A 14 5.79 -19.87 -12.49
N GLU A 15 7.10 -20.07 -12.66
CA GLU A 15 7.98 -20.67 -11.64
C GLU A 15 7.92 -19.93 -10.29
N GLU A 16 7.81 -18.60 -10.32
CA GLU A 16 7.70 -17.75 -9.13
C GLU A 16 6.36 -17.97 -8.40
N ALA A 17 5.28 -18.19 -9.16
CA ALA A 17 3.97 -18.53 -8.60
C ALA A 17 3.98 -19.93 -7.98
N VAL A 18 4.63 -20.90 -8.62
CA VAL A 18 4.81 -22.25 -8.08
C VAL A 18 5.63 -22.22 -6.79
N ALA A 19 6.69 -21.42 -6.74
CA ALA A 19 7.50 -21.24 -5.53
C ALA A 19 6.66 -20.63 -4.38
N ALA A 20 5.88 -19.61 -4.65
CA ALA A 20 4.98 -18.98 -3.67
C ALA A 20 3.88 -19.96 -3.20
N ALA A 21 3.31 -20.76 -4.11
CA ALA A 21 2.32 -21.78 -3.75
C ALA A 21 2.90 -22.85 -2.82
N ARG A 22 4.12 -23.31 -3.08
CA ARG A 22 4.83 -24.26 -2.22
C ARG A 22 5.13 -23.70 -0.84
N GLU A 23 5.55 -22.45 -0.75
CA GLU A 23 5.79 -21.78 0.53
C GLU A 23 4.48 -21.64 1.33
N LEU A 24 3.38 -21.28 0.69
CA LEU A 24 2.07 -21.19 1.32
C LEU A 24 1.58 -22.58 1.77
N LEU A 25 1.83 -23.62 0.98
CA LEU A 25 1.53 -25.00 1.31
C LEU A 25 2.20 -25.44 2.63
N VAL A 26 3.47 -25.09 2.81
CA VAL A 26 4.21 -25.39 4.05
C VAL A 26 3.56 -24.69 5.25
N LEU A 27 3.16 -23.44 5.12
CA LEU A 27 2.50 -22.69 6.20
C LEU A 27 1.15 -23.31 6.56
N VAL A 28 0.34 -23.70 5.56
CA VAL A 28 -0.97 -24.33 5.75
C VAL A 28 -0.81 -25.72 6.42
N ALA A 29 0.10 -26.56 5.92
CA ALA A 29 0.38 -27.89 6.48
C ALA A 29 0.85 -27.78 7.95
N SER A 30 1.78 -26.90 8.25
CA SER A 30 2.26 -26.68 9.61
C SER A 30 1.14 -26.24 10.59
N ALA A 31 0.21 -25.41 10.12
CA ALA A 31 -0.92 -25.00 10.94
C ALA A 31 -1.93 -26.13 11.18
N LEU A 32 -2.18 -26.97 10.19
CA LEU A 32 -3.04 -28.16 10.32
C LEU A 32 -2.43 -29.20 11.26
N GLU A 33 -1.12 -29.44 11.19
CA GLU A 33 -0.39 -30.31 12.11
C GLU A 33 -0.45 -29.78 13.56
N ALA A 34 -0.20 -28.50 13.77
CA ALA A 34 -0.28 -27.86 15.08
C ALA A 34 -1.70 -27.97 15.68
N ALA A 35 -2.74 -27.78 14.86
CA ALA A 35 -4.13 -27.92 15.27
C ALA A 35 -4.49 -29.36 15.63
N SER A 36 -3.97 -30.34 14.90
CA SER A 36 -4.16 -31.78 15.19
C SER A 36 -3.46 -32.20 16.49
N ALA A 37 -2.23 -31.72 16.72
CA ALA A 37 -1.49 -31.96 17.94
C ALA A 37 -2.18 -31.33 19.18
N SER A 38 -2.82 -30.19 19.02
CA SER A 38 -3.57 -29.51 20.07
C SER A 38 -4.87 -30.23 20.41
N ALA A 39 -5.56 -30.78 19.42
CA ALA A 39 -6.79 -31.55 19.61
C ALA A 39 -6.53 -32.87 20.41
N SER A 40 -5.36 -33.45 20.31
CA SER A 40 -4.96 -34.67 21.03
C SER A 40 -4.60 -34.44 22.50
N ARG A 41 -4.52 -33.19 22.96
CA ARG A 41 -4.08 -32.81 24.32
C ARG A 41 -5.18 -32.22 25.22
N VAL A 42 -6.44 -32.16 24.77
CA VAL A 42 -7.50 -31.52 25.58
C VAL A 42 -8.07 -32.54 26.56
N PRO A 43 -8.01 -32.31 27.89
CA PRO A 43 -8.78 -33.06 28.88
C PRO A 43 -10.26 -32.62 28.81
N GLU A 44 -11.15 -33.53 29.11
CA GLU A 44 -12.61 -33.44 29.03
C GLU A 44 -13.25 -32.41 29.98
N THR A 45 -12.90 -31.16 29.95
CA THR A 45 -13.64 -30.11 30.69
C THR A 45 -13.57 -28.77 29.99
N GLY A 46 -14.68 -28.41 29.34
CA GLY A 46 -15.20 -27.05 29.24
C GLY A 46 -14.43 -26.04 28.39
N SER A 47 -15.09 -25.63 27.29
CA SER A 47 -14.97 -24.32 26.63
C SER A 47 -13.55 -23.81 26.33
N ALA A 48 -12.94 -24.29 25.25
CA ALA A 48 -11.69 -23.74 24.74
C ALA A 48 -11.97 -22.63 23.73
N SER A 49 -12.10 -21.38 24.22
CA SER A 49 -11.96 -20.17 23.39
C SER A 49 -10.66 -19.48 23.79
N GLY A 50 -9.53 -20.01 23.30
CA GLY A 50 -8.20 -19.38 23.43
C GLY A 50 -7.73 -18.89 22.05
N PRO A 51 -6.95 -17.79 21.96
CA PRO A 51 -6.33 -17.36 20.71
C PRO A 51 -5.36 -18.45 20.23
N GLY A 52 -5.63 -19.03 19.06
CA GLY A 52 -4.77 -20.05 18.41
C GLY A 52 -5.42 -21.42 18.16
N VAL A 53 -6.68 -21.63 18.55
CA VAL A 53 -7.39 -22.89 18.23
C VAL A 53 -8.17 -22.71 16.93
N LEU A 54 -7.76 -23.43 15.88
CA LEU A 54 -8.51 -23.45 14.61
C LEU A 54 -9.87 -24.10 14.82
N SER A 55 -10.92 -23.44 14.34
CA SER A 55 -12.27 -24.04 14.31
C SER A 55 -12.30 -25.25 13.36
N GLU A 56 -13.27 -26.16 13.55
CA GLU A 56 -13.45 -27.31 12.66
C GLU A 56 -13.72 -26.86 11.22
N GLU A 57 -14.40 -25.74 11.04
CA GLU A 57 -14.67 -25.14 9.74
C GLU A 57 -13.41 -24.57 9.10
N ASP A 58 -12.56 -23.88 9.87
CA ASP A 58 -11.28 -23.36 9.37
C ASP A 58 -10.33 -24.51 9.01
N ARG A 59 -10.32 -25.59 9.77
CA ARG A 59 -9.54 -26.80 9.42
C ARG A 59 -9.97 -27.41 8.09
N ARG A 60 -11.27 -27.57 7.84
CA ARG A 60 -11.78 -28.08 6.55
C ARG A 60 -11.41 -27.15 5.39
N ARG A 61 -11.54 -25.85 5.59
CA ARG A 61 -11.16 -24.85 4.58
C ARG A 61 -9.66 -24.86 4.28
N LEU A 62 -8.82 -24.95 5.30
CA LEU A 62 -7.37 -25.06 5.13
C LEU A 62 -6.97 -26.37 4.43
N SER A 63 -7.61 -27.50 4.76
CA SER A 63 -7.35 -28.77 4.08
C SER A 63 -7.78 -28.74 2.61
N ALA A 64 -8.91 -28.13 2.28
CA ALA A 64 -9.33 -27.95 0.89
C ALA A 64 -8.36 -27.04 0.12
N LEU A 65 -7.82 -26.02 0.79
CA LEU A 65 -6.83 -25.12 0.20
C LEU A 65 -5.47 -25.80 0.01
N GLU A 66 -5.06 -26.67 0.92
CA GLU A 66 -3.86 -27.50 0.77
C GLU A 66 -3.91 -28.33 -0.51
N ASP A 67 -5.04 -28.96 -0.79
CA ASP A 67 -5.28 -29.74 -2.02
C ASP A 67 -5.16 -28.86 -3.28
N VAL A 68 -5.75 -27.67 -3.25
CA VAL A 68 -5.69 -26.70 -4.36
C VAL A 68 -4.26 -26.22 -4.60
N LEU A 69 -3.55 -25.85 -3.56
CA LEU A 69 -2.16 -25.37 -3.66
C LEU A 69 -1.21 -26.48 -4.13
N SER A 70 -1.44 -27.72 -3.71
CA SER A 70 -0.66 -28.88 -4.18
C SER A 70 -0.85 -29.09 -5.68
N ARG A 71 -2.08 -29.13 -6.16
CA ARG A 71 -2.38 -29.29 -7.59
C ARG A 71 -1.80 -28.12 -8.42
N TYR A 72 -1.89 -26.91 -7.92
CA TYR A 72 -1.29 -25.75 -8.59
C TYR A 72 0.24 -25.86 -8.65
N ALA A 73 0.88 -26.27 -7.56
CA ALA A 73 2.33 -26.48 -7.49
C ALA A 73 2.82 -27.62 -8.40
N ASP A 74 1.94 -28.58 -8.72
CA ASP A 74 2.18 -29.70 -9.65
C ASP A 74 1.88 -29.34 -11.12
N GLY A 75 1.46 -28.09 -11.40
CA GLY A 75 1.29 -27.57 -12.75
C GLY A 75 -0.16 -27.31 -13.19
N ASP A 76 -1.17 -27.64 -12.37
CA ASP A 76 -2.58 -27.36 -12.67
C ASP A 76 -2.91 -25.89 -12.37
N ARG A 77 -2.66 -25.00 -13.35
CA ARG A 77 -2.95 -23.57 -13.22
C ARG A 77 -4.42 -23.27 -12.92
N ALA A 78 -5.35 -24.09 -13.39
CA ALA A 78 -6.77 -23.91 -13.16
C ALA A 78 -7.18 -24.22 -11.70
N ALA A 79 -6.36 -24.94 -10.95
CA ALA A 79 -6.66 -25.31 -9.56
C ALA A 79 -6.84 -24.06 -8.68
N LEU A 80 -6.03 -23.02 -8.84
CA LEU A 80 -6.10 -21.81 -8.02
C LEU A 80 -7.44 -21.08 -8.20
N GLY A 81 -8.02 -21.11 -9.40
CA GLY A 81 -9.35 -20.54 -9.66
C GLY A 81 -10.50 -21.29 -8.97
N GLN A 82 -10.26 -22.51 -8.46
CA GLN A 82 -11.21 -23.31 -7.70
C GLN A 82 -11.11 -23.09 -6.18
N ALA A 83 -10.10 -22.31 -5.73
CA ALA A 83 -9.92 -22.01 -4.32
C ALA A 83 -11.12 -21.21 -3.77
N ASP A 84 -11.53 -21.55 -2.55
CA ASP A 84 -12.53 -20.75 -1.83
C ASP A 84 -11.91 -19.37 -1.51
N ALA A 85 -12.44 -18.32 -2.13
CA ALA A 85 -12.01 -16.94 -1.90
C ALA A 85 -12.09 -16.53 -0.42
N THR A 86 -13.04 -17.13 0.33
CA THR A 86 -13.17 -16.92 1.78
C THR A 86 -12.01 -17.55 2.53
N ALA A 87 -11.57 -18.75 2.14
CA ALA A 87 -10.41 -19.42 2.74
C ALA A 87 -9.13 -18.61 2.49
N LEU A 88 -8.89 -18.19 1.25
CA LEU A 88 -7.73 -17.35 0.90
C LEU A 88 -7.73 -16.02 1.68
N GLY A 89 -8.86 -15.35 1.79
CA GLY A 89 -8.97 -14.08 2.52
C GLY A 89 -8.76 -14.20 4.04
N ARG A 90 -8.90 -15.39 4.62
CA ARG A 90 -8.67 -15.65 6.06
C ARG A 90 -7.25 -16.06 6.40
N LEU A 91 -6.44 -16.49 5.42
CA LEU A 91 -5.08 -16.99 5.65
C LEU A 91 -4.21 -16.04 6.50
N PRO A 92 -4.14 -14.73 6.23
CA PRO A 92 -3.33 -13.84 7.05
C PRO A 92 -3.76 -13.77 8.50
N GLY A 93 -5.06 -13.92 8.76
CA GLY A 93 -5.63 -13.94 10.11
C GLY A 93 -5.37 -15.25 10.86
N LEU A 94 -5.31 -16.37 10.14
CA LEU A 94 -5.10 -17.71 10.70
C LEU A 94 -3.62 -18.08 10.85
N LEU A 95 -2.79 -17.69 9.86
CA LEU A 95 -1.39 -18.11 9.74
C LEU A 95 -0.40 -16.96 9.96
N GLY A 96 -0.89 -15.73 10.21
CA GLY A 96 -0.06 -14.55 10.41
C GLY A 96 0.28 -13.78 9.13
N GLY A 97 1.00 -12.65 9.30
CA GLY A 97 1.31 -11.73 8.20
C GLY A 97 2.18 -12.31 7.10
N GLU A 98 3.01 -13.32 7.42
CA GLU A 98 3.86 -14.01 6.45
C GLU A 98 3.02 -14.71 5.37
N ALA A 99 1.94 -15.39 5.75
CA ALA A 99 1.02 -16.01 4.79
C ALA A 99 0.35 -14.97 3.87
N GLY A 100 0.08 -13.76 4.38
CA GLY A 100 -0.43 -12.64 3.58
C GLY A 100 0.56 -12.20 2.51
N HIS A 101 1.84 -12.08 2.84
CA HIS A 101 2.89 -11.71 1.88
C HIS A 101 3.10 -12.79 0.81
N VAL A 102 3.08 -14.07 1.21
CA VAL A 102 3.23 -15.19 0.26
C VAL A 102 2.03 -15.27 -0.67
N LEU A 103 0.81 -15.11 -0.13
CA LEU A 103 -0.42 -15.08 -0.93
C LEU A 103 -0.41 -13.93 -1.96
N ALA A 104 0.03 -12.74 -1.56
CA ALA A 104 0.14 -11.60 -2.46
C ALA A 104 1.17 -11.84 -3.58
N ARG A 105 2.29 -12.55 -3.30
CA ARG A 105 3.26 -12.96 -4.33
C ARG A 105 2.67 -14.00 -5.29
N LEU A 106 1.94 -14.98 -4.77
CA LEU A 106 1.28 -16.00 -5.58
C LEU A 106 0.29 -15.35 -6.56
N ASP A 107 -0.57 -14.47 -6.07
CA ASP A 107 -1.58 -13.76 -6.86
C ASP A 107 -0.92 -12.86 -7.93
N GLY A 108 0.17 -12.16 -7.58
CA GLY A 108 0.92 -11.32 -8.51
C GLY A 108 1.68 -12.09 -9.58
N ALA A 109 2.27 -13.21 -9.23
CA ALA A 109 3.07 -14.01 -10.16
C ALA A 109 2.20 -14.78 -11.16
N ASP A 110 1.01 -15.23 -10.76
CA ASP A 110 0.10 -15.98 -11.66
C ASP A 110 -0.42 -15.14 -12.84
N HIS A 111 -0.44 -13.80 -12.67
CA HIS A 111 -0.90 -12.87 -13.71
C HIS A 111 0.17 -12.47 -14.75
N GLY A 112 1.36 -13.06 -14.71
CA GLY A 112 2.33 -13.03 -15.81
C GLY A 112 3.06 -11.71 -16.06
N LEU A 113 2.98 -10.72 -15.14
CA LEU A 113 3.73 -9.46 -15.26
C LEU A 113 5.14 -9.62 -14.69
N SER A 114 6.15 -9.40 -15.51
CA SER A 114 7.52 -9.45 -15.04
C SER A 114 7.86 -8.29 -14.10
N PRO A 115 8.78 -8.47 -13.13
CA PRO A 115 9.24 -7.38 -12.26
C PRO A 115 9.78 -6.16 -13.02
N ARG A 116 10.33 -6.37 -14.22
CA ARG A 116 10.82 -5.29 -15.10
C ARG A 116 9.68 -4.46 -15.69
N GLU A 117 8.60 -5.11 -16.12
CA GLU A 117 7.42 -4.44 -16.65
C GLU A 117 6.72 -3.64 -15.56
N LEU A 118 6.56 -4.21 -14.37
CA LEU A 118 5.99 -3.49 -13.22
C LEU A 118 6.80 -2.26 -12.83
N ARG A 119 8.14 -2.39 -12.79
CA ARG A 119 9.02 -1.25 -12.54
C ARG A 119 8.84 -0.16 -13.59
N ARG A 120 8.80 -0.53 -14.87
CA ARG A 120 8.61 0.42 -15.97
C ARG A 120 7.27 1.14 -15.88
N LEU A 121 6.19 0.42 -15.59
CA LEU A 121 4.86 1.01 -15.36
C LEU A 121 4.89 1.99 -14.19
N GLY A 122 5.50 1.60 -13.07
CA GLY A 122 5.64 2.45 -11.90
C GLY A 122 6.47 3.71 -12.16
N GLU A 123 7.58 3.61 -12.92
CA GLU A 123 8.40 4.76 -13.31
C GLU A 123 7.65 5.74 -14.24
N VAL A 124 6.82 5.23 -15.14
CA VAL A 124 5.96 6.06 -15.99
C VAL A 124 4.94 6.79 -15.13
N ALA A 125 4.22 6.05 -14.28
CA ALA A 125 3.21 6.60 -13.40
C ALA A 125 3.79 7.67 -12.43
N LEU A 126 4.98 7.43 -11.89
CA LEU A 126 5.67 8.39 -11.02
C LEU A 126 6.05 9.66 -11.77
N ARG A 127 6.61 9.53 -12.98
CA ARG A 127 6.96 10.69 -13.82
C ARG A 127 5.75 11.53 -14.18
N GLU A 128 4.62 10.92 -14.51
CA GLU A 128 3.37 11.62 -14.80
C GLU A 128 2.85 12.38 -13.56
N ALA A 129 2.85 11.74 -12.40
CA ALA A 129 2.46 12.36 -11.14
C ALA A 129 3.35 13.56 -10.79
N GLU A 130 4.66 13.46 -10.96
CA GLU A 130 5.62 14.55 -10.72
C GLU A 130 5.51 15.68 -11.74
N ALA A 131 5.27 15.37 -13.02
CA ALA A 131 5.08 16.38 -14.05
C ALA A 131 3.81 17.22 -13.77
N SER A 132 2.71 16.56 -13.42
CA SER A 132 1.45 17.23 -13.05
C SER A 132 1.58 18.07 -11.78
N ARG A 133 2.37 17.61 -10.79
CA ARG A 133 2.68 18.36 -9.58
C ARG A 133 3.44 19.67 -9.89
N ARG A 134 4.44 19.60 -10.78
CA ARG A 134 5.21 20.78 -11.24
C ARG A 134 4.37 21.79 -11.99
N GLY A 135 3.43 21.36 -12.81
CA GLY A 135 2.51 22.22 -13.56
C GLY A 135 1.53 23.00 -12.68
N ARG A 136 1.26 22.56 -11.46
CA ARG A 136 0.39 23.23 -10.48
C ARG A 136 1.09 24.33 -9.66
N GLY A 137 2.41 24.35 -9.61
CA GLY A 137 3.19 25.44 -9.06
C GLY A 137 3.05 26.64 -9.98
N GLY A 138 2.22 27.66 -9.60
CA GLY A 138 2.05 28.89 -10.37
C GLY A 138 3.37 29.62 -10.63
N PRO A 139 3.39 30.68 -11.47
CA PRO A 139 4.61 31.37 -11.96
C PRO A 139 5.49 32.02 -10.89
N GLY A 140 5.20 31.82 -9.59
CA GLY A 140 6.02 32.26 -8.46
C GLY A 140 6.94 31.18 -7.87
N GLY A 141 6.87 29.92 -8.33
CA GLY A 141 7.62 28.77 -7.81
C GLY A 141 8.64 28.22 -8.78
N ALA A 142 9.38 29.06 -9.51
CA ALA A 142 10.53 28.65 -10.30
C ALA A 142 11.71 28.27 -9.37
N HIS A 143 11.59 27.13 -8.70
CA HIS A 143 12.72 26.50 -8.04
C HIS A 143 12.83 25.03 -8.33
N ARG A 144 13.80 24.75 -9.18
CA ARG A 144 14.85 23.72 -9.13
C ARG A 144 14.45 22.32 -9.55
N GLY A 145 14.84 21.99 -10.79
CA GLY A 145 15.35 20.67 -11.11
C GLY A 145 16.60 20.40 -10.25
N GLY A 146 16.41 19.88 -9.06
CA GLY A 146 17.40 19.25 -8.22
C GLY A 146 16.82 17.91 -7.84
N THR A 147 17.61 16.86 -7.90
CA THR A 147 17.36 15.61 -7.18
C THR A 147 16.99 16.00 -5.76
N ALA A 148 15.79 15.64 -5.31
CA ALA A 148 15.32 15.96 -3.98
C ALA A 148 16.25 15.23 -3.00
N SER A 149 17.07 15.98 -2.25
CA SER A 149 17.67 15.45 -1.03
C SER A 149 16.52 15.12 -0.06
N ASP A 150 16.61 13.97 0.58
CA ASP A 150 15.60 13.52 1.55
C ASP A 150 15.62 14.40 2.80
N GLY A 151 14.80 15.45 2.83
CA GLY A 151 14.63 16.30 4.00
C GLY A 151 14.02 17.66 3.68
N GLU A 152 13.35 18.28 4.65
CA GLU A 152 12.92 19.66 4.53
C GLU A 152 14.15 20.60 4.54
N PRO A 153 14.24 21.57 3.61
CA PRO A 153 15.34 22.53 3.61
C PRO A 153 15.31 23.34 4.89
N THR A 154 16.34 23.22 5.71
CA THR A 154 16.50 23.99 6.95
C THR A 154 16.74 25.47 6.73
N GLY A 155 16.95 25.90 5.47
CA GLY A 155 17.38 27.25 5.11
C GLY A 155 18.86 27.52 5.46
N LEU A 156 19.56 26.55 6.03
CA LEU A 156 21.00 26.62 6.30
C LEU A 156 21.78 26.16 5.08
N SER A 157 22.90 26.81 4.81
CA SER A 157 23.87 26.40 3.80
C SER A 157 25.08 25.81 4.50
N LEU A 158 25.39 24.55 4.21
CA LEU A 158 26.45 23.78 4.85
C LEU A 158 27.59 23.48 3.86
N PRO A 159 28.82 23.21 4.31
CA PRO A 159 29.82 22.58 3.45
C PRO A 159 29.32 21.23 2.94
N PRO A 160 29.72 20.79 1.74
CA PRO A 160 29.37 19.46 1.24
C PRO A 160 29.95 18.36 2.13
N ASP A 161 29.17 17.31 2.37
CA ASP A 161 29.61 16.11 3.08
C ASP A 161 30.29 15.14 2.10
N GLU A 162 31.15 14.22 2.57
CA GLU A 162 31.92 13.30 1.71
C GLU A 162 31.03 12.33 0.93
N ASP A 163 29.82 12.01 1.45
CA ASP A 163 28.81 11.15 0.81
C ASP A 163 27.70 11.95 0.08
N GLY A 164 27.92 13.22 -0.20
CA GLY A 164 26.91 14.23 -0.45
C GLY A 164 26.12 14.13 -1.75
N ASP A 165 24.93 13.61 -1.65
CA ASP A 165 23.86 13.76 -2.66
C ASP A 165 22.97 15.02 -2.38
N GLN A 166 23.51 15.98 -1.61
CA GLN A 166 22.82 17.19 -1.20
C GLN A 166 22.78 18.21 -2.35
N PRO A 167 21.64 18.92 -2.57
CA PRO A 167 21.53 19.88 -3.65
C PRO A 167 22.43 21.09 -3.42
N LEU A 168 23.15 21.49 -4.46
CA LEU A 168 24.03 22.66 -4.44
C LEU A 168 23.23 23.93 -4.14
N ASP A 169 23.61 24.69 -3.11
CA ASP A 169 23.15 26.05 -2.90
C ASP A 169 24.03 27.02 -3.71
N ALA A 170 23.59 27.27 -4.95
CA ALA A 170 24.32 28.13 -5.87
C ALA A 170 24.49 29.58 -5.34
N VAL A 171 23.48 30.09 -4.61
CA VAL A 171 23.53 31.47 -4.08
C VAL A 171 24.55 31.56 -2.94
N ALA A 172 24.50 30.63 -2.00
CA ALA A 172 25.47 30.59 -0.90
C ALA A 172 26.89 30.30 -1.42
N THR A 173 27.05 29.43 -2.40
CA THR A 173 28.33 29.12 -3.04
C THR A 173 28.95 30.38 -3.68
N VAL A 174 28.16 31.12 -4.47
CA VAL A 174 28.63 32.37 -5.06
C VAL A 174 28.95 33.43 -4.00
N ARG A 175 28.14 33.50 -2.95
CA ARG A 175 28.39 34.41 -1.82
C ARG A 175 29.68 34.08 -1.11
N GLU A 176 30.00 32.83 -0.83
CA GLU A 176 31.25 32.42 -0.21
C GLU A 176 32.45 32.75 -1.09
N ALA A 177 32.36 32.47 -2.40
CA ALA A 177 33.42 32.87 -3.35
C ALA A 177 33.64 34.39 -3.39
N ALA A 178 32.57 35.19 -3.32
CA ALA A 178 32.66 36.65 -3.25
C ALA A 178 33.29 37.12 -1.93
N LEU A 179 32.93 36.55 -0.79
CA LEU A 179 33.53 36.86 0.51
C LEU A 179 35.01 36.49 0.59
N ARG A 180 35.40 35.36 0.02
CA ARG A 180 36.81 34.95 -0.07
C ARG A 180 37.62 35.98 -0.87
N ARG A 181 37.09 36.45 -2.00
CA ARG A 181 37.72 37.47 -2.84
C ARG A 181 37.86 38.84 -2.19
N ALA A 182 36.98 39.17 -1.26
CA ALA A 182 37.09 40.44 -0.50
C ALA A 182 38.31 40.42 0.46
N ARG A 183 38.97 39.28 0.66
CA ARG A 183 40.21 39.18 1.47
C ARG A 183 41.41 39.70 0.70
N PRO A 184 42.34 40.42 1.34
CA PRO A 184 43.56 40.92 0.70
C PRO A 184 44.42 39.79 0.13
N GLY A 185 44.79 39.88 -1.15
CA GLY A 185 45.67 38.93 -1.83
C GLY A 185 44.97 37.95 -2.77
N GLU A 186 43.67 37.84 -2.76
CA GLU A 186 42.89 36.96 -3.67
C GLU A 186 42.51 37.68 -4.97
N ARG A 187 42.83 37.07 -6.12
CA ARG A 187 42.49 37.58 -7.48
C ARG A 187 41.83 36.45 -8.29
N GLY A 188 40.79 36.78 -9.05
CA GLY A 188 40.14 35.86 -9.99
C GLY A 188 38.69 35.47 -9.64
N VAL A 189 37.94 34.97 -10.66
CA VAL A 189 36.48 34.67 -10.55
C VAL A 189 36.25 33.17 -10.37
N ALA A 190 37.28 32.33 -10.26
CA ALA A 190 37.13 30.89 -10.17
C ALA A 190 36.49 30.48 -8.83
N LEU A 191 35.48 29.66 -8.90
CA LEU A 191 34.95 28.92 -7.76
C LEU A 191 35.99 27.88 -7.30
N ARG A 192 36.13 27.71 -5.99
CA ARG A 192 36.98 26.69 -5.40
C ARG A 192 36.10 25.66 -4.68
N ALA A 193 36.59 24.45 -4.44
CA ALA A 193 35.85 23.43 -3.70
C ALA A 193 35.42 23.91 -2.29
N GLU A 194 36.23 24.72 -1.65
CA GLU A 194 35.96 25.33 -0.34
C GLU A 194 34.79 26.34 -0.34
N ASP A 195 34.46 26.91 -1.52
CA ASP A 195 33.32 27.83 -1.66
C ASP A 195 31.98 27.11 -1.80
N VAL A 196 32.02 25.81 -2.14
CA VAL A 196 30.81 25.02 -2.38
C VAL A 196 29.99 24.96 -1.10
N ARG A 197 28.69 25.29 -1.24
CA ARG A 197 27.70 25.14 -0.20
C ARG A 197 26.54 24.31 -0.73
N VAL A 198 26.02 23.46 0.13
CA VAL A 198 24.85 22.62 -0.13
C VAL A 198 23.71 23.06 0.77
N ALA A 199 22.49 22.89 0.29
CA ALA A 199 21.33 23.18 1.10
C ALA A 199 21.25 22.14 2.24
N GLY A 200 21.28 22.60 3.48
CA GLY A 200 21.05 21.76 4.64
C GLY A 200 19.59 21.25 4.61
N ALA A 201 19.43 19.97 4.76
CA ALA A 201 18.12 19.35 4.92
C ALA A 201 18.10 18.62 6.27
N GLU A 202 17.00 18.73 7.00
CA GLU A 202 16.78 17.83 8.13
C GLU A 202 16.52 16.42 7.60
N PRO A 203 17.15 15.38 8.18
CA PRO A 203 16.82 14.01 7.80
C PRO A 203 15.31 13.80 7.93
N SER A 204 14.64 13.43 6.86
CA SER A 204 13.23 13.06 6.93
C SER A 204 13.12 11.80 7.79
N GLU A 205 12.31 11.86 8.84
CA GLU A 205 12.01 10.67 9.64
C GLU A 205 11.40 9.60 8.73
N ALA A 206 11.93 8.37 8.84
CA ALA A 206 11.38 7.25 8.11
C ALA A 206 9.91 7.02 8.47
N ALA A 207 9.10 6.67 7.49
CA ALA A 207 7.65 6.54 7.64
C ALA A 207 7.17 5.09 7.49
N ALA A 208 6.16 4.73 8.29
CA ALA A 208 5.32 3.56 8.08
C ALA A 208 4.03 4.01 7.40
N VAL A 209 3.89 3.69 6.13
CA VAL A 209 2.80 4.17 5.27
C VAL A 209 1.90 3.03 4.87
N SER A 210 0.59 3.17 5.08
CA SER A 210 -0.41 2.26 4.51
C SER A 210 -1.21 2.99 3.45
N LEU A 211 -1.16 2.50 2.21
CA LEU A 211 -2.03 2.94 1.12
C LEU A 211 -3.18 1.95 0.99
N LEU A 212 -4.40 2.42 1.31
CA LEU A 212 -5.63 1.65 1.23
C LEU A 212 -6.36 2.02 -0.06
N VAL A 213 -6.55 1.06 -0.95
CA VAL A 213 -7.18 1.26 -2.26
C VAL A 213 -8.52 0.54 -2.31
N ASP A 214 -9.57 1.28 -2.57
CA ASP A 214 -10.90 0.74 -2.77
C ASP A 214 -10.94 -0.06 -4.08
N LEU A 215 -11.31 -1.33 -3.98
CA LEU A 215 -11.45 -2.26 -5.11
C LEU A 215 -12.92 -2.50 -5.47
N SER A 216 -13.84 -1.76 -4.89
CA SER A 216 -15.28 -1.96 -5.10
C SER A 216 -15.69 -1.71 -6.55
N HIS A 217 -16.81 -2.32 -6.94
CA HIS A 217 -17.33 -2.23 -8.31
C HIS A 217 -17.62 -0.78 -8.76
N SER A 218 -17.92 0.13 -7.86
CA SER A 218 -18.12 1.55 -8.17
C SER A 218 -16.88 2.21 -8.78
N MET A 219 -15.68 1.82 -8.36
CA MET A 219 -14.43 2.31 -8.93
C MET A 219 -14.33 2.01 -10.43
N VAL A 220 -14.87 0.88 -10.90
CA VAL A 220 -14.92 0.54 -12.34
C VAL A 220 -15.99 1.34 -13.05
N THR A 221 -17.21 1.37 -12.51
CA THR A 221 -18.34 2.07 -13.16
C THR A 221 -18.08 3.56 -13.32
N ARG A 222 -17.23 4.13 -12.47
CA ARG A 222 -16.77 5.53 -12.53
C ARG A 222 -15.43 5.72 -13.25
N SER A 223 -14.84 4.66 -13.80
CA SER A 223 -13.53 4.67 -14.49
C SER A 223 -12.37 5.19 -13.63
N LEU A 224 -12.42 4.96 -12.32
CA LEU A 224 -11.44 5.45 -11.33
C LEU A 224 -10.33 4.43 -11.02
N HIS A 225 -10.56 3.16 -11.33
CA HIS A 225 -9.66 2.05 -11.00
C HIS A 225 -8.27 2.18 -11.64
N GLU A 226 -8.18 2.68 -12.88
CA GLU A 226 -6.89 2.92 -13.54
C GLU A 226 -6.08 4.00 -12.84
N ALA A 227 -6.74 5.09 -12.42
CA ALA A 227 -6.09 6.17 -11.69
C ALA A 227 -5.58 5.71 -10.32
N ALA A 228 -6.36 4.91 -9.60
CA ALA A 228 -5.97 4.32 -8.33
C ALA A 228 -4.78 3.36 -8.49
N THR A 229 -4.81 2.49 -9.52
CA THR A 229 -3.70 1.59 -9.86
C THR A 229 -2.42 2.36 -10.18
N ARG A 230 -2.49 3.35 -11.08
CA ARG A 230 -1.33 4.20 -11.43
C ARG A 230 -0.76 4.92 -10.21
N THR A 231 -1.64 5.43 -9.34
CA THR A 231 -1.23 6.12 -8.11
C THR A 231 -0.48 5.18 -7.16
N ALA A 232 -1.00 3.97 -6.95
CA ALA A 232 -0.35 2.98 -6.09
C ALA A 232 1.01 2.54 -6.65
N LEU A 233 1.12 2.35 -7.97
CA LEU A 233 2.40 2.06 -8.63
C LEU A 233 3.40 3.21 -8.52
N ALA A 234 2.95 4.45 -8.67
CA ALA A 234 3.79 5.63 -8.53
C ALA A 234 4.34 5.75 -7.11
N LEU A 235 3.47 5.58 -6.09
CA LEU A 235 3.88 5.64 -4.69
C LEU A 235 4.84 4.48 -4.34
N HIS A 236 4.52 3.26 -4.77
CA HIS A 236 5.42 2.11 -4.55
C HIS A 236 6.79 2.34 -5.18
N THR A 237 6.85 2.86 -6.40
CA THR A 237 8.12 3.15 -7.09
C THR A 237 8.89 4.26 -6.37
N LEU A 238 8.21 5.32 -5.94
CA LEU A 238 8.81 6.41 -5.17
C LEU A 238 9.46 5.88 -3.88
N VAL A 239 8.70 5.11 -3.08
CA VAL A 239 9.20 4.54 -1.83
C VAL A 239 10.36 3.60 -2.08
N SER A 240 10.22 2.64 -2.99
CA SER A 240 11.26 1.62 -3.25
C SER A 240 12.56 2.18 -3.85
N THR A 241 12.50 3.31 -4.57
CA THR A 241 13.69 3.89 -5.24
C THR A 241 14.32 5.06 -4.51
N ARG A 242 13.52 5.87 -3.81
CA ARG A 242 14.01 7.12 -3.22
C ARG A 242 13.89 7.18 -1.69
N ARG A 243 13.10 6.30 -1.09
CA ARG A 243 12.90 6.24 0.37
C ARG A 243 12.91 4.79 0.89
N PRO A 244 14.01 4.05 0.67
CA PRO A 244 14.09 2.62 1.03
C PRO A 244 13.99 2.37 2.54
N GLN A 245 14.17 3.41 3.36
CA GLN A 245 13.97 3.37 4.81
C GLN A 245 12.49 3.32 5.21
N ASP A 246 11.59 3.83 4.34
CA ASP A 246 10.15 3.82 4.59
C ASP A 246 9.56 2.41 4.41
N ARG A 247 8.45 2.15 5.08
CA ARG A 247 7.74 0.87 5.01
C ARG A 247 6.36 1.09 4.40
N LEU A 248 6.25 0.80 3.12
CA LEU A 248 4.96 0.89 2.41
C LEU A 248 4.19 -0.42 2.53
N HIS A 249 2.94 -0.31 2.94
CA HIS A 249 1.94 -1.36 3.00
C HIS A 249 0.81 -1.03 2.04
N LEU A 250 0.65 -1.82 0.98
CA LEU A 250 -0.44 -1.65 0.03
C LEU A 250 -1.58 -2.60 0.38
N VAL A 251 -2.78 -2.06 0.56
CA VAL A 251 -3.97 -2.82 0.92
C VAL A 251 -5.08 -2.52 -0.07
N GLY A 252 -5.66 -3.55 -0.65
CA GLY A 252 -6.90 -3.44 -1.40
C GLY A 252 -8.10 -3.85 -0.55
N PHE A 253 -9.21 -3.14 -0.67
CA PHE A 253 -10.42 -3.47 0.06
C PHE A 253 -11.68 -3.39 -0.80
N GLY A 254 -12.52 -4.39 -0.62
CA GLY A 254 -13.86 -4.53 -1.17
C GLY A 254 -14.73 -5.14 -0.10
N GLU A 255 -15.32 -6.32 -0.30
CA GLU A 255 -16.01 -7.07 0.76
C GLU A 255 -15.07 -7.41 1.92
N ARG A 256 -13.83 -7.76 1.62
CA ARG A 256 -12.72 -7.94 2.56
C ARG A 256 -11.53 -7.08 2.14
N ALA A 257 -10.66 -6.79 3.09
CA ALA A 257 -9.36 -6.19 2.79
C ALA A 257 -8.26 -7.26 2.75
N ARG A 258 -7.27 -7.05 1.89
CA ARG A 258 -6.08 -7.90 1.78
C ARG A 258 -4.85 -7.07 1.44
N GLU A 259 -3.69 -7.57 1.84
CA GLU A 259 -2.43 -7.02 1.36
C GLU A 259 -2.29 -7.27 -0.15
N LEU A 260 -1.72 -6.30 -0.86
CA LEU A 260 -1.49 -6.37 -2.30
C LEU A 260 -0.02 -6.17 -2.62
N THR A 261 0.42 -6.82 -3.69
CA THR A 261 1.63 -6.42 -4.41
C THR A 261 1.24 -5.49 -5.57
N PRO A 262 2.18 -4.72 -6.12
CA PRO A 262 1.94 -3.98 -7.37
C PRO A 262 1.43 -4.86 -8.50
N ALA A 263 1.92 -6.10 -8.61
CA ALA A 263 1.49 -7.06 -9.60
C ALA A 263 0.03 -7.47 -9.42
N SER A 264 -0.35 -7.85 -8.19
CA SER A 264 -1.72 -8.27 -7.88
C SER A 264 -2.73 -7.13 -8.04
N LEU A 265 -2.31 -5.87 -7.82
CA LEU A 265 -3.17 -4.72 -8.06
C LEU A 265 -3.42 -4.50 -9.57
N VAL A 266 -2.37 -4.59 -10.40
CA VAL A 266 -2.50 -4.43 -11.86
C VAL A 266 -3.36 -5.53 -12.45
N ALA A 267 -3.21 -6.75 -11.96
CA ALA A 267 -3.92 -7.93 -12.43
C ALA A 267 -5.33 -8.09 -11.85
N HIS A 268 -5.72 -7.25 -10.90
CA HIS A 268 -6.98 -7.38 -10.18
C HIS A 268 -8.20 -7.27 -11.11
N ASP A 269 -9.13 -8.24 -11.01
CA ASP A 269 -10.43 -8.14 -11.68
C ASP A 269 -11.40 -7.28 -10.86
N TRP A 270 -11.46 -6.02 -11.19
CA TRP A 270 -12.30 -5.02 -10.53
C TRP A 270 -13.81 -5.22 -10.71
N ARG A 271 -14.24 -6.13 -11.60
CA ARG A 271 -15.64 -6.21 -12.04
C ARG A 271 -16.59 -6.89 -11.06
N ARG A 272 -16.06 -7.62 -10.07
CA ARG A 272 -16.85 -8.52 -9.23
C ARG A 272 -16.67 -8.33 -7.73
N VAL A 273 -16.18 -7.18 -7.29
CA VAL A 273 -15.91 -6.95 -5.86
C VAL A 273 -17.07 -6.17 -5.23
N PRO A 274 -17.94 -6.83 -4.45
CA PRO A 274 -18.99 -6.13 -3.73
C PRO A 274 -18.44 -5.45 -2.48
N GLY A 275 -19.08 -4.35 -2.08
CA GLY A 275 -18.84 -3.73 -0.78
C GLY A 275 -17.56 -2.93 -0.67
N THR A 276 -17.48 -2.14 0.38
CA THR A 276 -16.39 -1.25 0.75
C THR A 276 -16.07 -1.46 2.22
N ASN A 277 -15.19 -2.43 2.54
CA ASN A 277 -14.85 -2.82 3.92
C ASN A 277 -13.65 -2.01 4.43
N LEU A 278 -13.87 -0.73 4.62
CA LEU A 278 -12.86 0.17 5.18
C LEU A 278 -12.48 -0.20 6.62
N HIS A 279 -13.42 -0.76 7.41
CA HIS A 279 -13.15 -1.29 8.75
C HIS A 279 -12.00 -2.31 8.72
N HIS A 280 -12.06 -3.31 7.82
CA HIS A 280 -11.00 -4.32 7.71
C HIS A 280 -9.68 -3.73 7.20
N ALA A 281 -9.74 -2.81 6.22
CA ALA A 281 -8.55 -2.15 5.70
C ALA A 281 -7.80 -1.35 6.78
N LEU A 282 -8.53 -0.60 7.62
CA LEU A 282 -7.95 0.14 8.75
C LEU A 282 -7.33 -0.81 9.80
N ARG A 283 -7.93 -1.99 10.04
CA ARG A 283 -7.33 -3.00 10.94
C ARG A 283 -5.98 -3.50 10.42
N LEU A 284 -5.87 -3.76 9.11
CA LEU A 284 -4.59 -4.15 8.49
C LEU A 284 -3.57 -3.02 8.55
N ALA A 285 -4.00 -1.79 8.27
CA ALA A 285 -3.16 -0.60 8.40
C ALA A 285 -2.63 -0.46 9.82
N ARG A 286 -3.49 -0.53 10.85
CA ARG A 286 -3.07 -0.44 12.25
C ARG A 286 -2.08 -1.53 12.64
N ALA A 287 -2.29 -2.76 12.18
CA ALA A 287 -1.36 -3.86 12.41
C ALA A 287 0.02 -3.58 11.78
N HIS A 288 0.07 -2.97 10.59
CA HIS A 288 1.31 -2.53 9.95
C HIS A 288 2.01 -1.44 10.77
N LEU A 289 1.29 -0.39 11.18
CA LEU A 289 1.84 0.72 11.95
C LEU A 289 2.42 0.22 13.29
N ARG A 290 1.73 -0.68 13.98
CA ARG A 290 2.23 -1.28 15.23
C ARG A 290 3.50 -2.09 15.05
N ARG A 291 3.62 -2.84 13.95
CA ARG A 291 4.86 -3.57 13.63
C ARG A 291 6.06 -2.64 13.40
N HIS A 292 5.80 -1.39 13.02
CA HIS A 292 6.82 -0.38 12.71
C HIS A 292 6.71 0.84 13.63
N GLY A 293 6.42 0.63 14.91
CA GLY A 293 6.11 1.65 15.92
C GLY A 293 7.20 2.70 16.22
N GLY A 294 8.37 2.64 15.56
CA GLY A 294 9.40 3.67 15.63
C GLY A 294 9.42 4.60 14.42
N LEU A 295 8.55 4.38 13.43
CA LEU A 295 8.47 5.17 12.22
C LEU A 295 7.27 6.12 12.28
N ARG A 296 7.32 7.21 11.52
CA ARG A 296 6.19 8.16 11.40
C ARG A 296 4.98 7.46 10.78
N PRO A 297 3.86 7.31 11.51
CA PRO A 297 2.72 6.55 11.01
C PRO A 297 1.84 7.39 10.08
N GLN A 298 1.56 6.88 8.87
CA GLN A 298 0.72 7.54 7.88
C GLN A 298 -0.23 6.56 7.19
N VAL A 299 -1.50 6.97 7.02
CA VAL A 299 -2.49 6.18 6.28
C VAL A 299 -3.11 7.05 5.18
N LEU A 300 -3.08 6.54 3.96
CA LEU A 300 -3.63 7.17 2.77
C LEU A 300 -4.78 6.28 2.26
N VAL A 301 -5.98 6.81 2.19
CA VAL A 301 -7.18 6.06 1.77
C VAL A 301 -7.68 6.62 0.45
N VAL A 302 -7.84 5.77 -0.55
CA VAL A 302 -8.38 6.11 -1.87
C VAL A 302 -9.70 5.38 -2.04
N THR A 303 -10.81 6.11 -2.11
CA THR A 303 -12.16 5.55 -2.24
C THR A 303 -13.10 6.48 -2.97
N ASP A 304 -14.13 5.93 -3.59
CA ASP A 304 -15.22 6.68 -4.22
C ASP A 304 -16.57 6.53 -3.48
N GLY A 305 -16.57 5.84 -2.33
CA GLY A 305 -17.79 5.51 -1.61
C GLY A 305 -17.68 5.52 -0.08
N GLU A 306 -18.83 5.46 0.55
CA GLU A 306 -18.98 5.24 1.98
C GLU A 306 -18.73 3.77 2.35
N PRO A 307 -18.31 3.44 3.59
CA PRO A 307 -18.12 2.05 4.01
C PRO A 307 -19.46 1.31 4.05
N THR A 308 -19.56 0.20 3.33
CA THR A 308 -20.76 -0.64 3.22
C THR A 308 -20.58 -2.05 3.79
N ALA A 309 -19.37 -2.39 4.23
CA ALA A 309 -19.07 -3.68 4.82
C ALA A 309 -18.17 -3.55 6.06
N HIS A 310 -18.25 -4.56 6.94
CA HIS A 310 -17.39 -4.69 8.11
C HIS A 310 -17.11 -6.17 8.39
N LEU A 311 -16.13 -6.48 9.24
CA LEU A 311 -15.96 -7.83 9.79
C LEU A 311 -16.83 -8.01 11.02
N GLY A 312 -17.58 -9.11 11.05
CA GLY A 312 -18.26 -9.59 12.23
C GLY A 312 -17.28 -10.14 13.29
N GLU A 313 -17.78 -10.48 14.46
CA GLU A 313 -16.99 -11.08 15.55
C GLU A 313 -16.44 -12.47 15.17
N ASP A 314 -17.14 -13.18 14.29
CA ASP A 314 -16.74 -14.44 13.67
C ASP A 314 -15.63 -14.28 12.60
N GLY A 315 -15.26 -13.04 12.28
CA GLY A 315 -14.28 -12.71 11.23
C GLY A 315 -14.88 -12.76 9.82
N ASP A 316 -16.18 -13.01 9.66
CA ASP A 316 -16.82 -12.97 8.35
C ASP A 316 -17.18 -11.54 7.94
N ALA A 317 -17.14 -11.28 6.63
CA ALA A 317 -17.55 -10.00 6.10
C ALA A 317 -19.09 -9.89 6.13
N ARG A 318 -19.56 -8.75 6.60
CA ARG A 318 -20.98 -8.39 6.61
C ARG A 318 -21.15 -7.19 5.68
N PHE A 319 -21.80 -7.42 4.57
CA PHE A 319 -22.14 -6.39 3.59
C PHE A 319 -23.61 -6.00 3.69
N SER A 320 -23.91 -4.71 3.57
CA SER A 320 -25.27 -4.17 3.46
C SER A 320 -25.30 -2.90 2.64
N TRP A 321 -26.28 -2.80 1.78
CA TRP A 321 -26.60 -1.58 1.05
C TRP A 321 -28.07 -1.19 1.27
N PRO A 322 -28.36 -0.04 1.84
CA PRO A 322 -27.45 0.96 2.42
C PRO A 322 -26.67 0.42 3.63
N PRO A 323 -25.55 1.10 4.03
CA PRO A 323 -24.76 0.66 5.16
C PRO A 323 -25.56 0.65 6.46
N THR A 324 -25.30 -0.33 7.31
CA THR A 324 -25.91 -0.39 8.64
C THR A 324 -25.21 0.58 9.60
N PRO A 325 -25.92 1.07 10.65
CA PRO A 325 -25.28 1.83 11.72
C PRO A 325 -24.06 1.12 12.31
N ARG A 326 -24.11 -0.22 12.43
CA ARG A 326 -23.01 -1.03 12.94
C ARG A 326 -21.77 -0.97 12.05
N THR A 327 -21.93 -0.95 10.74
CA THR A 327 -20.81 -0.78 9.79
C THR A 327 -20.10 0.56 10.03
N VAL A 328 -20.88 1.62 10.18
CA VAL A 328 -20.37 2.97 10.44
C VAL A 328 -19.66 3.02 11.79
N GLU A 329 -20.27 2.52 12.86
CA GLU A 329 -19.68 2.46 14.21
C GLU A 329 -18.34 1.75 14.22
N LEU A 330 -18.25 0.54 13.65
CA LEU A 330 -17.03 -0.27 13.64
C LEU A 330 -15.94 0.39 12.80
N THR A 331 -16.30 1.00 11.67
CA THR A 331 -15.33 1.71 10.83
C THR A 331 -14.74 2.90 11.57
N PHE A 332 -15.55 3.71 12.24
CA PHE A 332 -15.06 4.86 12.98
C PHE A 332 -14.34 4.48 14.27
N ALA A 333 -14.74 3.40 14.94
CA ALA A 333 -13.99 2.89 16.09
C ALA A 333 -12.57 2.46 15.69
N GLU A 334 -12.43 1.83 14.52
CA GLU A 334 -11.12 1.42 14.02
C GLU A 334 -10.30 2.63 13.50
N LEU A 335 -10.95 3.62 12.87
CA LEU A 335 -10.31 4.88 12.51
C LEU A 335 -9.76 5.60 13.75
N ASP A 336 -10.57 5.70 14.79
CA ASP A 336 -10.16 6.29 16.05
C ASP A 336 -8.98 5.52 16.68
N ALA A 337 -8.97 4.18 16.58
CA ALA A 337 -7.85 3.35 17.03
C ALA A 337 -6.56 3.60 16.22
N VAL A 338 -6.65 3.80 14.90
CA VAL A 338 -5.52 4.18 14.04
C VAL A 338 -4.99 5.57 14.43
N LEU A 339 -5.86 6.53 14.69
CA LEU A 339 -5.48 7.87 15.12
C LEU A 339 -4.81 7.86 16.51
N HIS A 340 -5.19 6.95 17.41
CA HIS A 340 -4.54 6.77 18.70
C HIS A 340 -3.12 6.19 18.61
N GLU A 341 -2.78 5.51 17.51
CA GLU A 341 -1.38 5.15 17.22
C GLU A 341 -0.53 6.35 16.76
N GLY A 342 -1.11 7.56 16.74
CA GLY A 342 -0.45 8.78 16.29
C GLY A 342 -0.48 8.99 14.77
N ALA A 343 -1.21 8.16 14.02
CA ALA A 343 -1.23 8.22 12.57
C ALA A 343 -1.95 9.46 12.04
N GLU A 344 -1.39 10.04 10.99
CA GLU A 344 -2.13 10.96 10.11
C GLU A 344 -2.87 10.18 9.04
N VAL A 345 -4.18 10.40 8.94
CA VAL A 345 -5.03 9.70 7.98
C VAL A 345 -5.56 10.69 6.94
N THR A 346 -5.25 10.46 5.66
CA THR A 346 -5.75 11.28 4.56
C THR A 346 -6.68 10.45 3.66
N PHE A 347 -7.89 10.94 3.48
CA PHE A 347 -8.88 10.37 2.56
C PHE A 347 -8.85 11.14 1.24
N PHE A 348 -8.61 10.43 0.15
CA PHE A 348 -8.78 10.94 -1.21
C PHE A 348 -10.14 10.43 -1.71
N LEU A 349 -11.11 11.36 -1.77
CA LEU A 349 -12.46 11.07 -2.21
C LEU A 349 -12.59 11.35 -3.70
N LEU A 350 -12.95 10.31 -4.46
CA LEU A 350 -12.97 10.33 -5.92
C LEU A 350 -14.36 10.58 -6.51
N ALA A 351 -15.35 10.77 -5.66
CA ALA A 351 -16.72 11.05 -6.05
C ALA A 351 -17.31 12.16 -5.17
N ASP A 352 -18.40 12.74 -5.63
CA ASP A 352 -19.16 13.75 -4.91
C ASP A 352 -20.65 13.37 -4.93
N ASP A 353 -21.07 12.61 -3.93
CA ASP A 353 -22.47 12.25 -3.72
C ASP A 353 -22.92 12.56 -2.28
N PRO A 354 -24.23 12.69 -2.00
CA PRO A 354 -24.72 13.13 -0.69
C PRO A 354 -24.33 12.20 0.47
N ARG A 355 -24.20 10.88 0.23
CA ARG A 355 -23.83 9.90 1.26
C ARG A 355 -22.36 9.99 1.59
N LEU A 356 -21.52 10.14 0.56
CA LEU A 356 -20.09 10.33 0.73
C LEU A 356 -19.81 11.64 1.48
N ARG A 357 -20.59 12.70 1.24
CA ARG A 357 -20.49 13.95 2.00
C ARG A 357 -20.84 13.75 3.49
N ALA A 358 -21.87 12.98 3.81
CA ALA A 358 -22.20 12.66 5.19
C ALA A 358 -21.09 11.86 5.88
N PHE A 359 -20.46 10.91 5.18
CA PHE A 359 -19.27 10.18 5.66
C PHE A 359 -18.09 11.14 5.86
N GLN A 360 -17.83 12.03 4.90
CA GLN A 360 -16.78 13.07 4.98
C GLN A 360 -16.93 13.92 6.23
N GLU A 361 -18.14 14.45 6.51
CA GLU A 361 -18.40 15.26 7.70
C GLU A 361 -18.04 14.53 9.00
N LEU A 362 -18.28 13.21 9.06
CA LEU A 362 -17.92 12.39 10.21
C LEU A 362 -16.39 12.20 10.32
N VAL A 363 -15.70 12.07 9.20
CA VAL A 363 -14.23 11.98 9.15
C VAL A 363 -13.61 13.30 9.62
N GLU A 364 -14.04 14.43 9.06
CA GLU A 364 -13.46 15.78 9.33
C GLU A 364 -13.61 16.26 10.77
N ARG A 365 -14.53 15.69 11.54
CA ARG A 365 -14.67 15.96 12.98
C ARG A 365 -13.51 15.41 13.81
N ARG A 366 -12.66 14.58 13.25
CA ARG A 366 -11.56 13.90 13.95
C ARG A 366 -10.25 14.62 13.71
N ARG A 367 -9.52 14.90 14.78
CA ARG A 367 -8.16 15.46 14.67
C ARG A 367 -7.22 14.38 14.13
N GLY A 368 -6.33 14.75 13.23
CA GLY A 368 -5.40 13.81 12.57
C GLY A 368 -5.97 13.24 11.27
N THR A 369 -7.21 13.59 10.90
CA THR A 369 -7.76 13.29 9.58
C THR A 369 -7.70 14.48 8.64
N ARG A 370 -7.59 14.18 7.36
CA ARG A 370 -7.71 15.14 6.26
C ARG A 370 -8.53 14.53 5.14
N VAL A 371 -9.37 15.32 4.52
CA VAL A 371 -10.11 14.96 3.32
C VAL A 371 -9.63 15.79 2.13
N VAL A 372 -9.40 15.12 1.01
CA VAL A 372 -8.98 15.72 -0.25
C VAL A 372 -9.88 15.18 -1.35
N HIS A 373 -10.58 16.05 -2.06
CA HIS A 373 -11.31 15.66 -3.27
C HIS A 373 -10.33 15.62 -4.44
N ALA A 374 -10.37 14.54 -5.20
CA ALA A 374 -9.45 14.32 -6.31
C ALA A 374 -10.20 13.77 -7.53
N GLY A 375 -9.93 14.35 -8.69
CA GLY A 375 -10.25 13.72 -9.96
C GLY A 375 -9.24 12.62 -10.32
N ALA A 376 -9.58 11.80 -11.31
CA ALA A 376 -8.71 10.71 -11.75
C ALA A 376 -7.28 11.17 -12.13
N GLU A 377 -7.16 12.29 -12.82
CA GLU A 377 -5.86 12.83 -13.25
C GLU A 377 -5.07 13.49 -12.10
N GLU A 378 -5.77 13.89 -11.04
CA GLU A 378 -5.21 14.64 -9.92
C GLU A 378 -4.75 13.75 -8.78
N LEU A 379 -5.27 12.51 -8.72
CA LEU A 379 -5.06 11.59 -7.61
C LEU A 379 -3.57 11.31 -7.36
N GLY A 380 -2.84 10.89 -8.39
CA GLY A 380 -1.43 10.55 -8.28
C GLY A 380 -0.58 11.69 -7.72
N PRO A 381 -0.62 12.90 -8.33
CA PRO A 381 0.07 14.08 -7.80
C PRO A 381 -0.27 14.42 -6.36
N LEU A 382 -1.55 14.33 -5.97
CA LEU A 382 -2.01 14.66 -4.61
C LEU A 382 -1.56 13.63 -3.57
N VAL A 383 -1.60 12.34 -3.90
CA VAL A 383 -1.13 11.26 -3.03
C VAL A 383 0.37 11.35 -2.83
N VAL A 384 1.15 11.56 -3.91
CA VAL A 384 2.60 11.74 -3.84
C VAL A 384 2.97 12.98 -3.01
N ASP A 385 2.28 14.13 -3.24
CA ASP A 385 2.51 15.35 -2.47
C ASP A 385 2.20 15.14 -0.98
N ARG A 386 1.11 14.42 -0.68
CA ARG A 386 0.74 14.16 0.71
C ARG A 386 1.71 13.20 1.42
N TYR A 387 2.19 12.19 0.73
CA TYR A 387 3.20 11.27 1.27
C TYR A 387 4.51 11.99 1.61
N LEU A 388 4.94 12.93 0.78
CA LEU A 388 6.22 13.65 0.95
C LEU A 388 6.20 14.71 2.06
N ARG A 389 5.03 15.06 2.59
CA ARG A 389 4.86 16.01 3.71
C ARG A 389 4.86 15.29 5.05
#